data_f654e856879cfa18e4fdf7851c80f0db
#
_entry.id   f654e856879cfa18e4fdf7851c80f0db
#
_cell.length_a   1.000
_cell.length_b   1.000
_cell.length_c   1.000
_cell.angle_alpha   90.00
_cell.angle_beta   90.00
_cell.angle_gamma   90.00
#
_symmetry.space_group_name_H-M   'P 1'
#
loop_
_entity.id
_entity.type
_entity.pdbx_description
1 polymer ?
#
loop_
_entity_poly.entity_id
_entity_poly.type
_entity_poly.pdbx_seq_one_letter_code
_entity_poly.pdbx_strand_id
1 'polypeptide(L)'
;MPNGEYLRYVALGDSQTEGLGDGDDATGLRGFADRLAEHLARLDPALRYANLAVRGRVASQVREEQLAPALAMRPDLATVVAGVNDVLRPRFDAAEVAGHLEEMFAALTASGARVATVTFPDLGRIAPLARPLRSRVFALNDHIRTAAARHGVLVAETAGYPVTTDSRLWTADRLHAGPLGHERIAEALAHCLGLPGSSDAWTRPLPAQAVPP
;
A
#
# COMPACT_ATOMS: atom_id res chain seq x y z
N MET A 1 -4.72 -2.23 21.25
CA MET A 1 -5.86 -1.29 21.34
C MET A 1 -7.09 -2.07 20.93
N PRO A 2 -8.11 -2.29 21.77
CA PRO A 2 -9.37 -2.89 21.32
C PRO A 2 -10.16 -1.84 20.54
N ASN A 3 -10.71 -2.25 19.39
CA ASN A 3 -11.72 -1.55 18.59
C ASN A 3 -11.32 -0.44 17.63
N GLY A 4 -10.09 -0.41 17.10
CA GLY A 4 -9.84 0.40 15.88
C GLY A 4 -9.84 1.93 16.06
N GLU A 5 -9.66 2.42 17.28
CA GLU A 5 -9.52 3.84 17.57
C GLU A 5 -8.09 4.30 17.25
N TYR A 6 -7.86 4.72 16.01
CA TYR A 6 -6.61 5.33 15.58
C TYR A 6 -6.77 6.84 15.49
N LEU A 7 -5.90 7.59 16.17
CA LEU A 7 -5.92 9.05 16.20
C LEU A 7 -4.79 9.68 15.39
N ARG A 8 -3.75 8.92 15.06
CA ARG A 8 -2.59 9.40 14.30
C ARG A 8 -2.18 8.35 13.26
N TYR A 9 -2.60 8.58 12.04
CA TYR A 9 -2.24 7.72 10.92
C TYR A 9 -1.15 8.39 10.07
N VAL A 10 -0.05 7.67 9.81
CA VAL A 10 1.04 8.11 8.94
C VAL A 10 1.25 7.08 7.83
N ALA A 11 1.26 7.54 6.58
CA ALA A 11 1.53 6.70 5.41
C ALA A 11 2.94 6.96 4.89
N LEU A 12 3.72 5.88 4.71
CA LEU A 12 5.06 5.89 4.12
C LEU A 12 5.04 5.10 2.81
N GLY A 13 5.74 5.61 1.81
CA GLY A 13 5.82 4.91 0.53
C GLY A 13 6.28 5.76 -0.64
N ASP A 14 5.90 5.31 -1.81
CA ASP A 14 6.22 5.92 -3.10
C ASP A 14 4.97 6.48 -3.80
N SER A 15 4.97 6.52 -5.14
CA SER A 15 3.86 7.05 -5.95
C SER A 15 2.50 6.41 -5.67
N GLN A 16 2.46 5.11 -5.34
CA GLN A 16 1.19 4.44 -5.00
C GLN A 16 0.61 4.98 -3.69
N THR A 17 1.44 5.23 -2.70
CA THR A 17 1.02 5.80 -1.42
C THR A 17 0.72 7.28 -1.54
N GLU A 18 1.48 8.03 -2.38
CA GLU A 18 1.23 9.43 -2.68
C GLU A 18 -0.15 9.63 -3.35
N GLY A 19 -0.64 8.63 -4.09
CA GLY A 19 -1.95 8.64 -4.73
C GLY A 19 -1.91 8.90 -6.23
N LEU A 20 -0.74 8.71 -6.88
CA LEU A 20 -0.62 8.91 -8.32
C LEU A 20 -1.59 8.01 -9.08
N GLY A 21 -2.38 8.60 -9.99
CA GLY A 21 -3.43 7.92 -10.73
C GLY A 21 -4.86 8.21 -10.25
N ASP A 22 -5.01 8.92 -9.14
CA ASP A 22 -6.31 9.41 -8.63
C ASP A 22 -6.19 10.88 -8.21
N GLY A 23 -6.74 11.78 -9.01
CA GLY A 23 -6.51 13.21 -8.93
C GLY A 23 -5.29 13.68 -9.73
N ASP A 24 -4.87 14.91 -9.49
CA ASP A 24 -3.72 15.54 -10.13
C ASP A 24 -3.00 16.53 -9.20
N ASP A 25 -1.85 17.07 -9.65
CA ASP A 25 -1.06 18.02 -8.85
C ASP A 25 -1.75 19.39 -8.64
N ALA A 26 -2.78 19.73 -9.41
CA ALA A 26 -3.51 21.00 -9.28
C ALA A 26 -4.68 20.90 -8.30
N THR A 27 -5.37 19.75 -8.30
CA THR A 27 -6.57 19.52 -7.45
C THR A 27 -6.26 18.68 -6.21
N GLY A 28 -5.06 18.11 -6.15
CA GLY A 28 -4.62 17.18 -5.12
C GLY A 28 -4.80 15.71 -5.55
N LEU A 29 -3.95 14.87 -5.01
CA LEU A 29 -4.04 13.42 -5.18
C LEU A 29 -4.94 12.84 -4.07
N ARG A 30 -5.65 11.74 -4.39
CA ARG A 30 -6.52 11.04 -3.45
C ARG A 30 -6.31 9.54 -3.55
N GLY A 31 -5.14 9.07 -3.11
CA GLY A 31 -4.76 7.67 -3.18
C GLY A 31 -5.41 6.78 -2.11
N PHE A 32 -4.92 5.55 -2.02
CA PHE A 32 -5.44 4.59 -1.02
C PHE A 32 -5.22 5.06 0.43
N ALA A 33 -4.12 5.77 0.69
CA ALA A 33 -3.80 6.26 2.02
C ALA A 33 -4.80 7.33 2.47
N ASP A 34 -5.19 8.24 1.57
CA ASP A 34 -6.20 9.27 1.83
C ASP A 34 -7.57 8.64 2.03
N ARG A 35 -7.95 7.65 1.21
CA ARG A 35 -9.21 6.91 1.35
C ARG A 35 -9.28 6.12 2.66
N LEU A 36 -8.18 5.54 3.11
CA LEU A 36 -8.09 4.90 4.43
C LEU A 36 -8.22 5.93 5.55
N ALA A 37 -7.56 7.08 5.41
CA ALA A 37 -7.69 8.19 6.37
C ALA A 37 -9.14 8.70 6.44
N GLU A 38 -9.83 8.84 5.30
CA GLU A 38 -11.26 9.19 5.27
C GLU A 38 -12.14 8.15 5.97
N HIS A 39 -11.82 6.86 5.81
CA HIS A 39 -12.53 5.79 6.53
C HIS A 39 -12.33 5.94 8.04
N LEU A 40 -11.10 6.13 8.48
CA LEU A 40 -10.76 6.33 9.89
C LEU A 40 -11.39 7.60 10.46
N ALA A 41 -11.40 8.71 9.71
CA ALA A 41 -12.00 9.97 10.14
C ALA A 41 -13.54 9.88 10.28
N ARG A 42 -14.19 8.97 9.56
CA ARG A 42 -15.63 8.68 9.79
C ARG A 42 -15.87 7.93 11.10
N LEU A 43 -14.89 7.17 11.58
CA LEU A 43 -14.95 6.48 12.87
C LEU A 43 -14.58 7.42 14.03
N ASP A 44 -13.57 8.26 13.83
CA ASP A 44 -13.17 9.30 14.78
C ASP A 44 -12.72 10.57 14.06
N PRO A 45 -13.52 11.66 14.13
CA PRO A 45 -13.19 12.95 13.50
C PRO A 45 -11.94 13.66 14.08
N ALA A 46 -11.41 13.19 15.22
CA ALA A 46 -10.17 13.71 15.81
C ALA A 46 -8.90 13.15 15.15
N LEU A 47 -9.05 12.26 14.16
CA LEU A 47 -7.93 11.69 13.42
C LEU A 47 -7.00 12.79 12.87
N ARG A 48 -5.70 12.58 13.08
CA ARG A 48 -4.63 13.33 12.44
C ARG A 48 -3.96 12.41 11.42
N TYR A 49 -3.87 12.87 10.20
CA TYR A 49 -3.30 12.11 9.09
C TYR A 49 -2.15 12.85 8.44
N ALA A 50 -1.10 12.11 8.07
CA ALA A 50 -0.01 12.60 7.24
C ALA A 50 0.39 11.55 6.21
N ASN A 51 0.53 11.98 4.96
CA ASN A 51 1.12 11.19 3.88
C ASN A 51 2.53 11.71 3.62
N LEU A 52 3.56 10.90 3.90
CA LEU A 52 4.96 11.25 3.72
C LEU A 52 5.52 10.73 2.40
N ALA A 53 4.70 10.04 1.63
CA ALA A 53 5.13 9.39 0.40
C ALA A 53 5.58 10.38 -0.66
N VAL A 54 6.58 9.97 -1.42
CA VAL A 54 7.14 10.75 -2.54
C VAL A 54 7.33 9.82 -3.72
N ARG A 55 6.74 10.19 -4.86
CA ARG A 55 6.82 9.40 -6.10
C ARG A 55 8.26 9.10 -6.53
N GLY A 56 8.47 7.92 -7.09
CA GLY A 56 9.76 7.49 -7.63
C GLY A 56 10.77 6.98 -6.60
N ARG A 57 10.45 7.02 -5.30
CA ARG A 57 11.34 6.54 -4.24
C ARG A 57 11.44 5.02 -4.23
N VAL A 58 12.66 4.50 -4.08
CA VAL A 58 12.95 3.10 -3.77
C VAL A 58 12.89 2.88 -2.25
N ALA A 59 12.81 1.62 -1.82
CA ALA A 59 12.61 1.26 -0.40
C ALA A 59 13.67 1.88 0.54
N SER A 60 14.94 1.94 0.12
CA SER A 60 16.01 2.58 0.91
C SER A 60 15.75 4.07 1.13
N GLN A 61 15.32 4.78 0.07
CA GLN A 61 15.00 6.21 0.16
C GLN A 61 13.76 6.48 1.02
N VAL A 62 12.71 5.62 0.90
CA VAL A 62 11.54 5.71 1.78
C VAL A 62 11.97 5.58 3.24
N ARG A 63 12.83 4.60 3.57
CA ARG A 63 13.37 4.44 4.91
C ARG A 63 14.16 5.68 5.36
N GLU A 64 15.09 6.16 4.55
CA GLU A 64 16.01 7.26 4.89
C GLU A 64 15.29 8.59 5.07
N GLU A 65 14.30 8.88 4.20
CA GLU A 65 13.66 10.20 4.14
C GLU A 65 12.39 10.27 5.00
N GLN A 66 11.67 9.14 5.20
CA GLN A 66 10.33 9.15 5.77
C GLN A 66 10.24 8.53 7.17
N LEU A 67 11.12 7.59 7.55
CA LEU A 67 10.99 6.88 8.82
C LEU A 67 11.15 7.81 10.03
N ALA A 68 12.20 8.64 10.07
CA ALA A 68 12.44 9.53 11.19
C ALA A 68 11.32 10.60 11.34
N PRO A 69 10.84 11.27 10.27
CA PRO A 69 9.66 12.11 10.34
C PRO A 69 8.40 11.39 10.83
N ALA A 70 8.15 10.14 10.35
CA ALA A 70 7.01 9.35 10.80
C ALA A 70 7.05 9.06 12.30
N LEU A 71 8.19 8.62 12.83
CA LEU A 71 8.38 8.37 14.25
C LEU A 71 8.19 9.63 15.10
N ALA A 72 8.65 10.80 14.61
CA ALA A 72 8.45 12.08 15.29
C ALA A 72 6.96 12.45 15.45
N MET A 73 6.10 12.01 14.53
CA MET A 73 4.65 12.20 14.60
C MET A 73 3.97 11.25 15.61
N ARG A 74 4.70 10.27 16.15
CA ARG A 74 4.21 9.27 17.11
C ARG A 74 2.91 8.60 16.64
N PRO A 75 2.89 7.94 15.47
CA PRO A 75 1.70 7.31 14.94
C PRO A 75 1.21 6.20 15.86
N ASP A 76 -0.11 5.99 15.92
CA ASP A 76 -0.72 4.77 16.44
C ASP A 76 -1.11 3.79 15.32
N LEU A 77 -1.18 4.30 14.07
CA LEU A 77 -1.27 3.52 12.84
C LEU A 77 -0.25 4.01 11.84
N ALA A 78 0.44 3.09 11.17
CA ALA A 78 1.28 3.38 10.02
C ALA A 78 1.03 2.38 8.88
N THR A 79 1.03 2.86 7.63
CA THR A 79 1.15 2.00 6.46
C THR A 79 2.49 2.21 5.79
N VAL A 80 3.14 1.12 5.36
CA VAL A 80 4.41 1.15 4.64
C VAL A 80 4.24 0.36 3.36
N VAL A 81 4.23 1.06 2.21
CA VAL A 81 4.03 0.43 0.90
C VAL A 81 5.07 0.98 -0.07
N ALA A 82 6.13 0.20 -0.29
CA ALA A 82 7.24 0.54 -1.20
C ALA A 82 7.89 -0.74 -1.75
N GLY A 83 8.71 -0.59 -2.80
CA GLY A 83 9.50 -1.67 -3.38
C GLY A 83 9.20 -1.97 -4.85
N VAL A 84 8.09 -1.49 -5.41
CA VAL A 84 7.81 -1.66 -6.85
C VAL A 84 8.84 -0.94 -7.69
N ASN A 85 9.29 0.25 -7.29
CA ASN A 85 10.34 0.99 -7.99
C ASN A 85 11.67 0.23 -7.98
N ASP A 86 11.96 -0.52 -6.92
CA ASP A 86 13.14 -1.40 -6.82
C ASP A 86 13.04 -2.55 -7.82
N VAL A 87 11.86 -3.21 -7.92
CA VAL A 87 11.60 -4.29 -8.89
C VAL A 87 11.91 -3.86 -10.32
N LEU A 88 11.67 -2.60 -10.67
CA LEU A 88 11.92 -2.04 -12.01
C LEU A 88 13.40 -1.74 -12.27
N ARG A 89 14.27 -1.74 -11.26
CA ARG A 89 15.71 -1.45 -11.44
C ARG A 89 16.43 -2.64 -12.06
N PRO A 90 17.48 -2.39 -12.87
CA PRO A 90 18.30 -3.45 -13.44
C PRO A 90 18.91 -4.36 -12.37
N ARG A 91 19.46 -3.75 -11.31
CA ARG A 91 19.94 -4.46 -10.11
C ARG A 91 18.83 -4.48 -9.10
N PHE A 92 18.34 -5.68 -8.78
CA PHE A 92 17.27 -5.93 -7.82
C PHE A 92 17.64 -7.12 -6.95
N ASP A 93 17.61 -6.94 -5.65
CA ASP A 93 17.69 -7.99 -4.65
C ASP A 93 16.49 -7.90 -3.73
N ALA A 94 15.64 -8.93 -3.74
CA ALA A 94 14.41 -8.94 -2.96
C ALA A 94 14.67 -8.93 -1.44
N ALA A 95 15.75 -9.56 -0.99
CA ALA A 95 16.11 -9.59 0.43
C ALA A 95 16.61 -8.22 0.91
N GLU A 96 17.42 -7.52 0.10
CA GLU A 96 17.88 -6.16 0.40
C GLU A 96 16.70 -5.20 0.50
N VAL A 97 15.81 -5.20 -0.50
CA VAL A 97 14.62 -4.34 -0.52
C VAL A 97 13.73 -4.61 0.69
N ALA A 98 13.46 -5.89 0.98
CA ALA A 98 12.65 -6.26 2.14
C ALA A 98 13.36 -5.92 3.46
N GLY A 99 14.68 -5.93 3.53
CA GLY A 99 15.45 -5.49 4.68
C GLY A 99 15.17 -4.03 5.04
N HIS A 100 15.08 -3.13 4.04
CA HIS A 100 14.68 -1.74 4.28
C HIS A 100 13.25 -1.61 4.81
N LEU A 101 12.32 -2.43 4.27
CA LEU A 101 10.94 -2.47 4.79
C LEU A 101 10.90 -3.02 6.22
N GLU A 102 11.67 -4.08 6.51
CA GLU A 102 11.76 -4.70 7.83
C GLU A 102 12.28 -3.71 8.89
N GLU A 103 13.29 -2.89 8.57
CA GLU A 103 13.78 -1.84 9.48
C GLU A 103 12.66 -0.82 9.81
N MET A 104 11.86 -0.41 8.82
CA MET A 104 10.71 0.46 9.05
C MET A 104 9.62 -0.22 9.89
N PHE A 105 9.32 -1.48 9.62
CA PHE A 105 8.37 -2.29 10.39
C PHE A 105 8.81 -2.38 11.85
N ALA A 106 10.07 -2.76 12.09
CA ALA A 106 10.63 -2.90 13.43
C ALA A 106 10.56 -1.58 14.21
N ALA A 107 11.00 -0.47 13.61
CA ALA A 107 11.03 0.81 14.30
C ALA A 107 9.63 1.36 14.60
N LEU A 108 8.68 1.25 13.66
CA LEU A 108 7.31 1.72 13.84
C LEU A 108 6.56 0.87 14.87
N THR A 109 6.70 -0.46 14.82
CA THR A 109 6.06 -1.34 15.81
C THR A 109 6.67 -1.15 17.20
N ALA A 110 8.00 -0.98 17.31
CA ALA A 110 8.67 -0.68 18.57
C ALA A 110 8.23 0.66 19.19
N SER A 111 7.82 1.63 18.35
CA SER A 111 7.25 2.90 18.82
C SER A 111 5.80 2.79 19.31
N GLY A 112 5.18 1.61 19.19
CA GLY A 112 3.81 1.34 19.61
C GLY A 112 2.77 1.49 18.51
N ALA A 113 3.17 1.78 17.26
CA ALA A 113 2.26 1.86 16.15
C ALA A 113 1.76 0.46 15.71
N ARG A 114 0.49 0.36 15.34
CA ARG A 114 0.00 -0.73 14.50
C ARG A 114 0.51 -0.49 13.08
N VAL A 115 1.16 -1.47 12.47
CA VAL A 115 1.72 -1.32 11.12
C VAL A 115 0.99 -2.25 10.16
N ALA A 116 0.68 -1.74 8.97
CA ALA A 116 0.11 -2.52 7.88
C ALA A 116 0.87 -2.29 6.56
N THR A 117 0.91 -3.32 5.73
CA THR A 117 1.49 -3.28 4.37
C THR A 117 0.61 -4.07 3.41
N VAL A 118 0.98 -4.10 2.14
CA VAL A 118 0.30 -4.89 1.10
C VAL A 118 1.30 -5.81 0.40
N THR A 119 0.82 -6.88 -0.20
CA THR A 119 1.56 -7.61 -1.24
C THR A 119 1.25 -7.04 -2.62
N PHE A 120 2.20 -7.10 -3.54
CA PHE A 120 2.03 -6.57 -4.90
C PHE A 120 1.45 -7.62 -5.83
N PRO A 121 0.46 -7.29 -6.67
CA PRO A 121 -0.12 -8.22 -7.62
C PRO A 121 0.85 -8.58 -8.75
N ASP A 122 0.48 -9.57 -9.55
CA ASP A 122 1.26 -10.03 -10.70
C ASP A 122 1.31 -8.95 -11.80
N LEU A 123 2.39 -8.17 -11.81
CA LEU A 123 2.59 -7.11 -12.81
C LEU A 123 2.55 -7.65 -14.25
N GLY A 124 2.97 -8.90 -14.48
CA GLY A 124 2.95 -9.52 -15.81
C GLY A 124 1.54 -9.82 -16.31
N ARG A 125 0.53 -9.87 -15.43
CA ARG A 125 -0.89 -9.96 -15.79
C ARG A 125 -1.50 -8.59 -16.07
N ILE A 126 -1.03 -7.57 -15.38
CA ILE A 126 -1.48 -6.17 -15.57
C ILE A 126 -0.89 -5.59 -16.85
N ALA A 127 0.43 -5.76 -17.06
CA ALA A 127 1.18 -5.29 -18.20
C ALA A 127 2.00 -6.43 -18.82
N PRO A 128 1.68 -6.92 -20.02
CA PRO A 128 2.41 -8.04 -20.63
C PRO A 128 3.92 -7.83 -20.76
N LEU A 129 4.37 -6.59 -20.95
CA LEU A 129 5.79 -6.22 -21.01
C LEU A 129 6.50 -6.39 -19.65
N ALA A 130 5.77 -6.40 -18.54
CA ALA A 130 6.32 -6.62 -17.21
C ALA A 130 6.42 -8.10 -16.82
N ARG A 131 6.07 -9.05 -17.71
CA ARG A 131 6.21 -10.50 -17.45
C ARG A 131 7.60 -10.93 -16.97
N PRO A 132 8.72 -10.38 -17.47
CA PRO A 132 10.04 -10.74 -16.96
C PRO A 132 10.26 -10.36 -15.48
N LEU A 133 9.49 -9.40 -14.95
CA LEU A 133 9.61 -8.95 -13.56
C LEU A 133 8.78 -9.78 -12.58
N ARG A 134 7.97 -10.71 -13.07
CA ARG A 134 7.05 -11.51 -12.26
C ARG A 134 7.74 -12.25 -11.10
N SER A 135 8.86 -12.90 -11.38
CA SER A 135 9.63 -13.62 -10.36
C SER A 135 10.17 -12.69 -9.28
N ARG A 136 10.56 -11.46 -9.65
CA ARG A 136 11.03 -10.44 -8.71
C ARG A 136 9.91 -10.01 -7.77
N VAL A 137 8.70 -9.76 -8.29
CA VAL A 137 7.52 -9.37 -7.49
C VAL A 137 7.17 -10.49 -6.50
N PHE A 138 7.17 -11.74 -6.94
CA PHE A 138 6.84 -12.86 -6.07
C PHE A 138 7.89 -13.04 -4.97
N ALA A 139 9.18 -12.97 -5.31
CA ALA A 139 10.24 -13.02 -4.32
C ALA A 139 10.12 -11.87 -3.29
N LEU A 140 9.85 -10.65 -3.74
CA LEU A 140 9.64 -9.51 -2.84
C LEU A 140 8.44 -9.75 -1.91
N ASN A 141 7.31 -10.23 -2.43
CA ASN A 141 6.14 -10.55 -1.61
C ASN A 141 6.45 -11.59 -0.52
N ASP A 142 7.23 -12.61 -0.83
CA ASP A 142 7.59 -13.66 0.14
C ASP A 142 8.49 -13.09 1.25
N HIS A 143 9.42 -12.21 0.90
CA HIS A 143 10.24 -11.50 1.88
C HIS A 143 9.42 -10.52 2.71
N ILE A 144 8.46 -9.77 2.10
CA ILE A 144 7.55 -8.88 2.83
C ILE A 144 6.76 -9.66 3.88
N ARG A 145 6.17 -10.81 3.52
CA ARG A 145 5.43 -11.66 4.47
C ARG A 145 6.31 -12.10 5.63
N THR A 146 7.53 -12.52 5.31
CA THR A 146 8.50 -12.98 6.31
C THR A 146 8.87 -11.85 7.28
N ALA A 147 9.21 -10.68 6.76
CA ALA A 147 9.53 -9.50 7.57
C ALA A 147 8.32 -9.04 8.41
N ALA A 148 7.14 -8.99 7.81
CA ALA A 148 5.91 -8.62 8.49
C ALA A 148 5.59 -9.57 9.67
N ALA A 149 5.73 -10.88 9.46
CA ALA A 149 5.47 -11.88 10.51
C ALA A 149 6.41 -11.72 11.71
N ARG A 150 7.68 -11.37 11.50
CA ARG A 150 8.66 -11.15 12.58
C ARG A 150 8.29 -10.01 13.49
N HIS A 151 7.62 -8.99 12.98
CA HIS A 151 7.31 -7.75 13.70
C HIS A 151 5.82 -7.56 14.00
N GLY A 152 4.98 -8.58 13.71
CA GLY A 152 3.53 -8.49 13.96
C GLY A 152 2.82 -7.46 13.06
N VAL A 153 3.40 -7.17 11.89
CA VAL A 153 2.82 -6.28 10.87
C VAL A 153 1.69 -7.00 10.14
N LEU A 154 0.59 -6.30 9.90
CA LEU A 154 -0.53 -6.82 9.14
C LEU A 154 -0.24 -6.73 7.63
N VAL A 155 -0.53 -7.80 6.92
CA VAL A 155 -0.36 -7.85 5.45
C VAL A 155 -1.72 -7.97 4.78
N ALA A 156 -2.12 -6.95 4.04
CA ALA A 156 -3.25 -7.06 3.13
C ALA A 156 -2.80 -7.82 1.87
N GLU A 157 -3.22 -9.07 1.75
CA GLU A 157 -2.79 -10.03 0.73
C GLU A 157 -3.42 -9.75 -0.63
N THR A 158 -3.07 -8.63 -1.28
CA THR A 158 -3.65 -8.26 -2.57
C THR A 158 -3.17 -9.16 -3.71
N ALA A 159 -1.96 -9.70 -3.63
CA ALA A 159 -1.38 -10.56 -4.68
C ALA A 159 -2.17 -11.85 -4.96
N GLY A 160 -2.93 -12.35 -3.99
CA GLY A 160 -3.66 -13.61 -4.08
C GLY A 160 -4.96 -13.56 -4.87
N TYR A 161 -5.46 -12.37 -5.20
CA TYR A 161 -6.80 -12.21 -5.76
C TYR A 161 -6.79 -11.80 -7.23
N PRO A 162 -7.52 -12.52 -8.11
CA PRO A 162 -7.55 -12.21 -9.55
C PRO A 162 -8.02 -10.79 -9.89
N VAL A 163 -8.91 -10.22 -9.08
CA VAL A 163 -9.44 -8.86 -9.29
C VAL A 163 -8.32 -7.81 -9.29
N THR A 164 -7.26 -8.00 -8.51
CA THR A 164 -6.16 -7.03 -8.43
C THR A 164 -5.35 -6.90 -9.72
N THR A 165 -5.53 -7.84 -10.65
CA THR A 165 -4.95 -7.78 -11.99
C THR A 165 -5.94 -7.34 -13.07
N ASP A 166 -7.18 -6.95 -12.71
CA ASP A 166 -8.15 -6.39 -13.64
C ASP A 166 -7.66 -5.03 -14.15
N SER A 167 -7.64 -4.89 -15.47
CA SER A 167 -7.08 -3.70 -16.13
C SER A 167 -7.80 -2.39 -15.76
N ARG A 168 -9.03 -2.46 -15.30
CA ARG A 168 -9.85 -1.32 -14.87
C ARG A 168 -9.39 -0.70 -13.54
N LEU A 169 -8.59 -1.43 -12.76
CA LEU A 169 -8.00 -0.93 -11.53
C LEU A 169 -6.74 -0.09 -11.77
N TRP A 170 -6.19 -0.12 -12.97
CA TRP A 170 -4.89 0.46 -13.29
C TRP A 170 -5.03 1.61 -14.29
N THR A 171 -4.18 2.61 -14.16
CA THR A 171 -4.09 3.70 -15.14
C THR A 171 -3.57 3.19 -16.48
N ALA A 172 -3.53 4.06 -17.48
CA ALA A 172 -3.06 3.71 -18.83
C ALA A 172 -1.61 3.20 -18.86
N ASP A 173 -0.78 3.63 -17.92
CA ASP A 173 0.62 3.19 -17.79
C ASP A 173 0.76 1.76 -17.23
N ARG A 174 -0.32 1.16 -16.71
CA ARG A 174 -0.35 -0.19 -16.15
C ARG A 174 0.61 -0.40 -14.96
N LEU A 175 1.05 0.67 -14.34
CA LEU A 175 1.92 0.67 -13.17
C LEU A 175 1.22 1.26 -11.94
N HIS A 176 0.52 2.37 -12.12
CA HIS A 176 -0.18 3.05 -11.04
C HIS A 176 -1.65 2.62 -10.98
N ALA A 177 -2.15 2.49 -9.76
CA ALA A 177 -3.56 2.25 -9.53
C ALA A 177 -4.38 3.47 -9.99
N GLY A 178 -5.50 3.23 -10.65
CA GLY A 178 -6.50 4.26 -10.89
C GLY A 178 -7.43 4.41 -9.68
N PRO A 179 -8.47 5.28 -9.77
CA PRO A 179 -9.39 5.52 -8.65
C PRO A 179 -9.99 4.26 -8.03
N LEU A 180 -10.46 3.31 -8.87
CA LEU A 180 -10.97 2.02 -8.41
C LEU A 180 -9.88 1.14 -7.77
N GLY A 181 -8.65 1.20 -8.29
CA GLY A 181 -7.51 0.48 -7.74
C GLY A 181 -7.16 0.99 -6.34
N HIS A 182 -7.06 2.29 -6.17
CA HIS A 182 -6.83 2.93 -4.87
C HIS A 182 -7.94 2.61 -3.88
N GLU A 183 -9.20 2.63 -4.31
CA GLU A 183 -10.34 2.21 -3.49
C GLU A 183 -10.17 0.78 -2.99
N ARG A 184 -9.84 -0.18 -3.87
CA ARG A 184 -9.62 -1.59 -3.50
C ARG A 184 -8.46 -1.79 -2.55
N ILE A 185 -7.36 -1.06 -2.71
CA ILE A 185 -6.22 -1.12 -1.78
C ILE A 185 -6.63 -0.59 -0.40
N ALA A 186 -7.36 0.53 -0.34
CA ALA A 186 -7.87 1.08 0.91
C ALA A 186 -8.83 0.12 1.63
N GLU A 187 -9.76 -0.50 0.89
CA GLU A 187 -10.68 -1.51 1.42
C GLU A 187 -9.92 -2.75 1.94
N ALA A 188 -8.89 -3.22 1.21
CA ALA A 188 -8.05 -4.34 1.64
C ALA A 188 -7.32 -4.03 2.96
N LEU A 189 -6.75 -2.85 3.08
CA LEU A 189 -6.10 -2.39 4.31
C LEU A 189 -7.10 -2.22 5.45
N ALA A 190 -8.26 -1.62 5.21
CA ALA A 190 -9.32 -1.47 6.21
C ALA A 190 -9.80 -2.83 6.74
N HIS A 191 -10.01 -3.80 5.84
CA HIS A 191 -10.38 -5.17 6.20
C HIS A 191 -9.26 -5.87 7.00
N CYS A 192 -8.01 -5.75 6.55
CA CYS A 192 -6.85 -6.33 7.22
C CYS A 192 -6.65 -5.75 8.64
N LEU A 193 -6.96 -4.47 8.83
CA LEU A 193 -6.94 -3.78 10.13
C LEU A 193 -8.14 -4.13 11.01
N GLY A 194 -9.16 -4.80 10.47
CA GLY A 194 -10.40 -5.13 11.19
C GLY A 194 -11.26 -3.90 11.50
N LEU A 195 -11.21 -2.86 10.65
CA LEU A 195 -11.95 -1.62 10.89
C LEU A 195 -13.47 -1.84 10.79
N PRO A 196 -14.27 -1.17 11.62
CA PRO A 196 -15.72 -1.19 11.51
C PRO A 196 -16.19 -0.79 10.11
N GLY A 197 -17.17 -1.53 9.57
CA GLY A 197 -17.72 -1.31 8.22
C GLY A 197 -16.85 -1.83 7.07
N SER A 198 -15.66 -2.38 7.35
CA SER A 198 -14.85 -3.05 6.34
C SER A 198 -15.32 -4.49 6.08
N SER A 199 -15.03 -5.02 4.91
CA SER A 199 -15.36 -6.39 4.52
C SER A 199 -14.39 -6.92 3.48
N ASP A 200 -14.54 -8.20 3.11
CA ASP A 200 -13.80 -8.84 2.03
C ASP A 200 -14.32 -8.50 0.62
N ALA A 201 -15.28 -7.58 0.50
CA ALA A 201 -15.90 -7.21 -0.77
C ALA A 201 -14.90 -6.74 -1.84
N TRP A 202 -13.75 -6.21 -1.40
CA TRP A 202 -12.66 -5.79 -2.27
C TRP A 202 -12.06 -6.95 -3.10
N THR A 203 -12.27 -8.20 -2.69
CA THR A 203 -11.79 -9.41 -3.40
C THR A 203 -12.68 -9.80 -4.57
N ARG A 204 -13.91 -9.28 -4.63
CA ARG A 204 -14.91 -9.67 -5.62
C ARG A 204 -14.57 -9.12 -7.00
N PRO A 205 -14.79 -9.90 -8.07
CA PRO A 205 -14.65 -9.41 -9.44
C PRO A 205 -15.46 -8.14 -9.67
N LEU A 206 -14.94 -7.25 -10.49
CA LEU A 206 -15.71 -6.09 -10.94
C LEU A 206 -16.89 -6.55 -11.82
N PRO A 207 -18.04 -5.85 -11.76
CA PRO A 207 -19.17 -6.14 -12.65
C PRO A 207 -18.73 -6.17 -14.12
N ALA A 208 -19.35 -7.04 -14.92
CA ALA A 208 -19.13 -7.02 -16.36
C ALA A 208 -19.50 -5.65 -16.91
N GLN A 209 -18.66 -5.09 -17.80
CA GLN A 209 -19.07 -3.89 -18.53
C GLN A 209 -20.25 -4.26 -19.43
N ALA A 210 -21.33 -3.48 -19.35
CA ALA A 210 -22.39 -3.59 -20.33
C ALA A 210 -21.76 -3.30 -21.72
N VAL A 211 -21.84 -4.28 -22.62
CA VAL A 211 -21.48 -4.05 -24.03
C VAL A 211 -22.57 -3.13 -24.58
N PRO A 212 -22.25 -1.91 -25.05
CA PRO A 212 -23.24 -1.08 -25.70
C PRO A 212 -23.77 -1.82 -26.93
N PRO A 213 -25.09 -1.71 -27.20
CA PRO A 213 -25.74 -2.36 -28.34
C PRO A 213 -25.18 -1.93 -29.69
#